data_4710306d0e8aaf27b319e958985cc998
#
_entry.id   4710306d0e8aaf27b319e958985cc998
#
_cell.length_a   1.000
_cell.length_b   1.000
_cell.length_c   1.000
_cell.angle_alpha   90.00
_cell.angle_beta   90.00
_cell.angle_gamma   90.00
#
_symmetry.space_group_name_H-M   'P 1'
#
loop_
_entity.id
_entity.type
_entity.pdbx_description
1 polymer ?
#
loop_
_entity_poly.entity_id
_entity_poly.type
_entity_poly.pdbx_seq_one_letter_code
_entity_poly.pdbx_strand_id
1 'polypeptide(L)'
;DETQLTDERRLEKEEIEDLGTVTLARGEHVIHCLTVIGQIEGHTEAPQGQKTTKYEHVIPQLVAVQEDPRIEGLLVLLNTVGGDVETGLALAELIASISKPSATLVLGGGHSIGIPLAVAARHSFIVPTATMTVHPVRHSGLILGVPQTMHCFEQMQQRITGFVAAHSGMTEKRYTCLLYTSPSPRDSTSS
;
A
#
# COMPACT_ATOMS: atom_id res chain seq x y z
N ASP A 1 20.18 -11.15 -31.60
CA ASP A 1 18.71 -11.20 -31.38
C ASP A 1 18.32 -12.18 -30.26
N GLU A 2 18.76 -13.44 -30.35
CA GLU A 2 18.46 -14.46 -29.32
C GLU A 2 19.12 -14.16 -27.97
N THR A 3 20.30 -13.56 -27.98
CA THR A 3 21.04 -13.18 -26.76
C THR A 3 20.39 -12.00 -26.04
N GLN A 4 19.86 -11.02 -26.76
CA GLN A 4 19.11 -9.90 -26.18
C GLN A 4 17.80 -10.36 -25.57
N LEU A 5 17.05 -11.23 -26.23
CA LEU A 5 15.80 -11.83 -25.71
C LEU A 5 16.03 -12.68 -24.44
N THR A 6 17.18 -13.36 -24.33
CA THR A 6 17.53 -14.13 -23.14
C THR A 6 17.95 -13.24 -21.97
N ASP A 7 18.63 -12.12 -22.23
CA ASP A 7 19.02 -11.15 -21.20
C ASP A 7 17.81 -10.35 -20.68
N GLU A 8 16.89 -9.92 -21.54
CA GLU A 8 15.63 -9.26 -21.14
C GLU A 8 14.78 -10.17 -20.25
N ARG A 9 14.57 -11.44 -20.63
CA ARG A 9 13.83 -12.40 -19.81
C ARG A 9 14.49 -12.71 -18.47
N ARG A 10 15.83 -12.66 -18.41
CA ARG A 10 16.55 -12.86 -17.17
C ARG A 10 16.36 -11.67 -16.22
N LEU A 11 16.42 -10.44 -16.72
CA LEU A 11 16.18 -9.22 -15.96
C LEU A 11 14.75 -9.16 -15.44
N GLU A 12 13.75 -9.46 -16.27
CA GLU A 12 12.34 -9.56 -15.84
C GLU A 12 12.15 -10.60 -14.74
N LYS A 13 12.84 -11.73 -14.81
CA LYS A 13 12.77 -12.78 -13.79
C LYS A 13 13.40 -12.33 -12.46
N GLU A 14 14.55 -11.66 -12.52
CA GLU A 14 15.23 -11.08 -11.36
C GLU A 14 14.34 -10.01 -10.69
N GLU A 15 13.69 -9.13 -11.47
CA GLU A 15 12.74 -8.14 -10.93
C GLU A 15 11.55 -8.79 -10.21
N ILE A 16 11.00 -9.88 -10.76
CA ILE A 16 9.89 -10.60 -10.14
C ILE A 16 10.35 -11.28 -8.84
N GLU A 17 11.54 -11.89 -8.83
CA GLU A 17 12.07 -12.59 -7.66
C GLU A 17 12.46 -11.61 -6.54
N ASP A 18 13.09 -10.48 -6.88
CA ASP A 18 13.63 -9.54 -5.90
C ASP A 18 12.61 -8.49 -5.42
N LEU A 19 11.80 -7.98 -6.33
CA LEU A 19 10.89 -6.86 -6.05
C LEU A 19 9.41 -7.27 -6.03
N GLY A 20 9.07 -8.45 -6.54
CA GLY A 20 7.69 -8.91 -6.66
C GLY A 20 6.87 -8.06 -7.62
N THR A 21 7.51 -7.46 -8.63
CA THR A 21 6.88 -6.61 -9.63
C THR A 21 7.08 -7.16 -11.02
N VAL A 22 6.21 -6.79 -11.93
CA VAL A 22 6.35 -7.16 -13.33
C VAL A 22 5.70 -6.11 -14.24
N THR A 23 6.35 -5.83 -15.35
CA THR A 23 5.76 -5.04 -16.43
C THR A 23 5.25 -5.98 -17.50
N LEU A 24 3.93 -5.99 -17.71
CA LEU A 24 3.26 -6.89 -18.62
C LEU A 24 2.88 -6.17 -19.91
N ALA A 25 3.33 -6.69 -21.04
CA ALA A 25 2.89 -6.27 -22.37
C ALA A 25 1.80 -7.21 -22.89
N ARG A 26 0.64 -6.66 -23.29
CA ARG A 26 -0.42 -7.40 -23.96
C ARG A 26 -0.81 -6.69 -25.25
N GLY A 27 -0.30 -7.18 -26.37
CA GLY A 27 -0.39 -6.47 -27.64
C GLY A 27 0.42 -5.17 -27.59
N GLU A 28 -0.23 -4.05 -27.84
CA GLU A 28 0.38 -2.71 -27.76
C GLU A 28 0.31 -2.10 -26.36
N HIS A 29 -0.42 -2.72 -25.41
CA HIS A 29 -0.63 -2.19 -24.07
C HIS A 29 0.39 -2.72 -23.07
N VAL A 30 0.97 -1.82 -22.30
CA VAL A 30 1.96 -2.12 -21.26
C VAL A 30 1.44 -1.68 -19.89
N ILE A 31 1.29 -2.61 -18.97
CA ILE A 31 0.81 -2.40 -17.62
C ILE A 31 1.90 -2.79 -16.61
N HIS A 32 2.21 -1.89 -15.71
CA HIS A 32 3.08 -2.20 -14.57
C HIS A 32 2.26 -2.78 -13.42
N CYS A 33 2.67 -3.95 -12.94
CA CYS A 33 2.05 -4.62 -11.80
C CYS A 33 2.99 -4.51 -10.60
N LEU A 34 2.54 -3.78 -9.59
CA LEU A 34 3.25 -3.54 -8.33
C LEU A 34 2.59 -4.34 -7.21
N THR A 35 3.38 -5.06 -6.40
CA THR A 35 2.86 -5.77 -5.22
C THR A 35 3.22 -5.07 -3.92
N VAL A 36 2.27 -5.00 -2.99
CA VAL A 36 2.47 -4.56 -1.61
C VAL A 36 2.06 -5.72 -0.69
N ILE A 37 3.05 -6.45 -0.21
CA ILE A 37 2.85 -7.70 0.52
C ILE A 37 3.55 -7.64 1.88
N GLY A 38 2.88 -8.16 2.92
CA GLY A 38 3.42 -8.21 4.26
C GLY A 38 3.35 -6.88 4.99
N GLN A 39 4.32 -6.58 5.83
CA GLN A 39 4.39 -5.32 6.57
C GLN A 39 4.98 -4.21 5.70
N ILE A 40 4.42 -3.01 5.77
CA ILE A 40 4.99 -1.81 5.16
C ILE A 40 6.09 -1.29 6.08
N GLU A 41 7.34 -1.37 5.60
CA GLU A 41 8.51 -0.85 6.33
C GLU A 41 8.60 0.68 6.19
N GLY A 42 9.04 1.31 7.28
CA GLY A 42 9.43 2.72 7.31
C GLY A 42 10.94 2.88 7.36
N HIS A 43 11.42 3.81 8.18
CA HIS A 43 12.84 4.08 8.36
C HIS A 43 13.58 3.03 9.22
N THR A 44 12.87 2.05 9.76
CA THR A 44 13.44 0.98 10.59
C THR A 44 13.19 -0.36 9.88
N GLU A 45 14.23 -1.15 9.73
CA GLU A 45 14.11 -2.49 9.16
C GLU A 45 13.29 -3.41 10.07
N ALA A 46 12.47 -4.25 9.45
CA ALA A 46 11.73 -5.28 10.18
C ALA A 46 12.66 -6.42 10.63
N PRO A 47 12.28 -7.19 11.64
CA PRO A 47 13.02 -8.37 12.08
C PRO A 47 13.24 -9.37 10.95
N GLN A 48 14.39 -10.07 10.97
CA GLN A 48 14.69 -11.09 9.99
C GLN A 48 13.59 -12.17 9.93
N GLY A 49 13.25 -12.57 8.71
CA GLY A 49 12.22 -13.59 8.46
C GLY A 49 10.81 -13.02 8.32
N GLN A 50 10.59 -11.74 8.55
CA GLN A 50 9.32 -11.08 8.27
C GLN A 50 9.24 -10.65 6.81
N LYS A 51 8.11 -10.94 6.15
CA LYS A 51 7.84 -10.44 4.81
C LYS A 51 7.42 -8.99 4.86
N THR A 52 8.07 -8.16 4.07
CA THR A 52 7.87 -6.71 4.07
C THR A 52 7.82 -6.14 2.67
N THR A 53 7.24 -4.96 2.56
CA THR A 53 7.35 -4.08 1.40
C THR A 53 8.17 -2.86 1.80
N LYS A 54 9.29 -2.66 1.13
CA LYS A 54 10.22 -1.55 1.36
C LYS A 54 9.86 -0.39 0.45
N TYR A 55 9.57 0.77 1.03
CA TYR A 55 9.13 1.93 0.25
C TYR A 55 10.21 2.47 -0.68
N GLU A 56 11.48 2.35 -0.32
CA GLU A 56 12.61 2.72 -1.15
C GLU A 56 12.72 1.89 -2.46
N HIS A 57 12.08 0.71 -2.49
CA HIS A 57 11.95 -0.08 -3.71
C HIS A 57 10.70 0.28 -4.50
N VAL A 58 9.63 0.70 -3.83
CA VAL A 58 8.34 1.03 -4.44
C VAL A 58 8.34 2.43 -5.07
N ILE A 59 8.90 3.43 -4.39
CA ILE A 59 8.91 4.82 -4.87
C ILE A 59 9.54 4.95 -6.26
N PRO A 60 10.75 4.42 -6.53
CA PRO A 60 11.35 4.52 -7.87
C PRO A 60 10.49 3.88 -8.96
N GLN A 61 9.80 2.79 -8.66
CA GLN A 61 8.91 2.12 -9.60
C GLN A 61 7.68 2.98 -9.93
N LEU A 62 7.07 3.62 -8.92
CA LEU A 62 5.94 4.53 -9.15
C LEU A 62 6.36 5.75 -9.98
N VAL A 63 7.57 6.27 -9.75
CA VAL A 63 8.15 7.34 -10.58
C VAL A 63 8.37 6.84 -12.02
N ALA A 64 8.94 5.65 -12.19
CA ALA A 64 9.13 5.06 -13.52
C ALA A 64 7.79 4.84 -14.25
N VAL A 65 6.76 4.37 -13.55
CA VAL A 65 5.40 4.25 -14.10
C VAL A 65 4.87 5.59 -14.60
N GLN A 66 5.06 6.65 -13.83
CA GLN A 66 4.60 7.98 -14.22
C GLN A 66 5.34 8.51 -15.45
N GLU A 67 6.67 8.36 -15.49
CA GLU A 67 7.54 9.01 -16.47
C GLU A 67 7.73 8.19 -17.77
N ASP A 68 7.69 6.86 -17.73
CA ASP A 68 7.90 6.04 -18.93
C ASP A 68 6.67 6.08 -19.84
N PRO A 69 6.76 6.68 -21.04
CA PRO A 69 5.63 6.79 -21.95
C PRO A 69 5.13 5.43 -22.48
N ARG A 70 5.93 4.37 -22.36
CA ARG A 70 5.54 3.02 -22.78
C ARG A 70 4.57 2.38 -21.78
N ILE A 71 4.65 2.73 -20.50
CA ILE A 71 3.75 2.20 -19.48
C ILE A 71 2.44 2.99 -19.53
N GLU A 72 1.34 2.31 -19.80
CA GLU A 72 0.03 2.90 -19.98
C GLU A 72 -0.84 2.86 -18.72
N GLY A 73 -0.49 2.01 -17.75
CA GLY A 73 -1.28 1.87 -16.53
C GLY A 73 -0.55 1.18 -15.39
N LEU A 74 -1.14 1.30 -14.21
CA LEU A 74 -0.66 0.72 -12.96
C LEU A 74 -1.71 -0.20 -12.35
N LEU A 75 -1.29 -1.42 -12.00
CA LEU A 75 -2.07 -2.34 -11.16
C LEU A 75 -1.32 -2.57 -9.85
N VAL A 76 -1.93 -2.20 -8.73
CA VAL A 76 -1.38 -2.46 -7.39
C VAL A 76 -2.10 -3.64 -6.75
N LEU A 77 -1.36 -4.69 -6.43
CA LEU A 77 -1.86 -5.86 -5.72
C LEU A 77 -1.54 -5.76 -4.24
N LEU A 78 -2.55 -5.84 -3.39
CA LEU A 78 -2.43 -5.64 -1.95
C LEU A 78 -2.70 -6.93 -1.18
N ASN A 79 -1.76 -7.31 -0.32
CA ASN A 79 -1.93 -8.30 0.73
C ASN A 79 -1.04 -7.92 1.93
N THR A 80 -1.47 -6.88 2.66
CA THR A 80 -0.68 -6.26 3.72
C THR A 80 -1.40 -6.26 5.07
N VAL A 81 -0.62 -6.40 6.11
CA VAL A 81 -1.06 -6.24 7.51
C VAL A 81 -1.01 -4.78 7.98
N GLY A 82 -0.56 -3.87 7.11
CA GLY A 82 -0.23 -2.49 7.44
C GLY A 82 1.23 -2.34 7.85
N GLY A 83 1.54 -1.30 8.61
CA GLY A 83 2.91 -1.02 9.03
C GLY A 83 3.14 0.43 9.39
N ASP A 84 4.23 1.02 8.89
CA ASP A 84 4.58 2.41 9.13
C ASP A 84 3.58 3.38 8.48
N VAL A 85 3.07 4.31 9.28
CA VAL A 85 1.99 5.22 8.88
C VAL A 85 2.48 6.25 7.86
N GLU A 86 3.65 6.84 8.11
CA GLU A 86 4.19 7.89 7.22
C GLU A 86 4.53 7.30 5.85
N THR A 87 5.15 6.14 5.83
CA THR A 87 5.46 5.41 4.61
C THR A 87 4.19 5.01 3.84
N GLY A 88 3.21 4.44 4.53
CA GLY A 88 1.98 4.02 3.88
C GLY A 88 1.20 5.19 3.29
N LEU A 89 1.14 6.35 3.97
CA LEU A 89 0.56 7.56 3.42
C LEU A 89 1.35 8.10 2.22
N ALA A 90 2.69 8.12 2.30
CA ALA A 90 3.52 8.56 1.20
C ALA A 90 3.30 7.73 -0.07
N LEU A 91 3.24 6.40 0.07
CA LEU A 91 2.93 5.51 -1.05
C LEU A 91 1.50 5.71 -1.59
N ALA A 92 0.53 5.91 -0.71
CA ALA A 92 -0.86 6.17 -1.11
C ALA A 92 -0.98 7.48 -1.90
N GLU A 93 -0.33 8.56 -1.45
CA GLU A 93 -0.29 9.84 -2.16
C GLU A 93 0.39 9.72 -3.53
N LEU A 94 1.49 8.98 -3.62
CA LEU A 94 2.16 8.71 -4.90
C LEU A 94 1.25 7.95 -5.86
N ILE A 95 0.59 6.89 -5.40
CA ILE A 95 -0.36 6.13 -6.24
C ILE A 95 -1.51 7.02 -6.70
N ALA A 96 -2.06 7.85 -5.81
CA ALA A 96 -3.14 8.78 -6.12
C ALA A 96 -2.71 9.87 -7.12
N SER A 97 -1.44 10.26 -7.11
CA SER A 97 -0.89 11.27 -8.02
C SER A 97 -0.62 10.77 -9.44
N ILE A 98 -0.61 9.45 -9.67
CA ILE A 98 -0.37 8.87 -11.00
C ILE A 98 -1.44 9.35 -11.98
N SER A 99 -1.00 10.00 -13.04
CA SER A 99 -1.89 10.54 -14.09
C SER A 99 -2.47 9.46 -15.02
N LYS A 100 -1.81 8.31 -15.09
CA LYS A 100 -2.19 7.17 -15.92
C LYS A 100 -3.35 6.37 -15.32
N PRO A 101 -4.06 5.56 -16.10
CA PRO A 101 -5.03 4.60 -15.58
C PRO A 101 -4.42 3.75 -14.47
N SER A 102 -5.10 3.68 -13.32
CA SER A 102 -4.60 2.92 -12.17
C SER A 102 -5.72 2.17 -11.48
N ALA A 103 -5.38 0.99 -10.96
CA ALA A 103 -6.27 0.16 -10.17
C ALA A 103 -5.53 -0.44 -8.97
N THR A 104 -6.26 -0.59 -7.86
CA THR A 104 -5.83 -1.39 -6.70
C THR A 104 -6.71 -2.63 -6.59
N LEU A 105 -6.11 -3.75 -6.22
CA LEU A 105 -6.82 -5.01 -5.95
C LEU A 105 -6.35 -5.61 -4.62
N VAL A 106 -7.25 -5.66 -3.65
CA VAL A 106 -7.00 -6.33 -2.36
C VAL A 106 -7.27 -7.82 -2.52
N LEU A 107 -6.21 -8.65 -2.38
CA LEU A 107 -6.25 -10.10 -2.58
C LEU A 107 -6.47 -10.90 -1.30
N GLY A 108 -5.89 -10.48 -0.18
CA GLY A 108 -6.01 -11.16 1.11
C GLY A 108 -6.35 -10.18 2.22
N GLY A 109 -5.36 -9.39 2.64
CA GLY A 109 -5.52 -8.36 3.66
C GLY A 109 -5.22 -6.96 3.14
N GLY A 110 -6.04 -5.97 3.53
CA GLY A 110 -5.77 -4.54 3.35
C GLY A 110 -5.93 -3.84 4.69
N HIS A 111 -5.08 -4.22 5.68
CA HIS A 111 -5.30 -3.82 7.07
C HIS A 111 -4.58 -2.52 7.43
N SER A 112 -5.14 -1.77 8.40
CA SER A 112 -4.50 -0.60 9.00
C SER A 112 -4.13 0.45 7.94
N ILE A 113 -2.84 0.81 7.80
CA ILE A 113 -2.35 1.77 6.79
C ILE A 113 -2.43 1.20 5.35
N GLY A 114 -2.76 -0.06 5.16
CA GLY A 114 -3.14 -0.62 3.87
C GLY A 114 -4.47 -0.09 3.33
N ILE A 115 -5.34 0.50 4.19
CA ILE A 115 -6.62 1.08 3.77
C ILE A 115 -6.45 2.27 2.81
N PRO A 116 -5.64 3.30 3.13
CA PRO A 116 -5.32 4.35 2.17
C PRO A 116 -4.79 3.82 0.83
N LEU A 117 -3.87 2.85 0.87
CA LEU A 117 -3.35 2.23 -0.35
C LEU A 117 -4.44 1.57 -1.20
N ALA A 118 -5.40 0.90 -0.54
CA ALA A 118 -6.50 0.23 -1.24
C ALA A 118 -7.42 1.20 -2.00
N VAL A 119 -7.55 2.44 -1.55
CA VAL A 119 -8.41 3.45 -2.17
C VAL A 119 -7.65 4.49 -2.99
N ALA A 120 -6.32 4.42 -3.05
CA ALA A 120 -5.48 5.43 -3.67
C ALA A 120 -5.60 5.49 -5.19
N ALA A 121 -5.78 4.36 -5.86
CA ALA A 121 -5.89 4.32 -7.32
C ALA A 121 -7.26 4.82 -7.82
N ARG A 122 -7.36 5.12 -9.11
CA ARG A 122 -8.62 5.55 -9.73
C ARG A 122 -9.75 4.53 -9.61
N HIS A 123 -9.41 3.25 -9.58
CA HIS A 123 -10.33 2.15 -9.39
C HIS A 123 -9.84 1.24 -8.26
N SER A 124 -10.75 0.85 -7.37
CA SER A 124 -10.43 -0.01 -6.22
C SER A 124 -11.29 -1.26 -6.25
N PHE A 125 -10.64 -2.40 -6.10
CA PHE A 125 -11.27 -3.71 -6.10
C PHE A 125 -10.85 -4.52 -4.87
N ILE A 126 -11.74 -5.39 -4.42
CA ILE A 126 -11.47 -6.35 -3.35
C ILE A 126 -12.06 -7.71 -3.77
N VAL A 127 -11.29 -8.77 -3.61
CA VAL A 127 -11.81 -10.12 -3.87
C VAL A 127 -12.76 -10.56 -2.73
N PRO A 128 -13.75 -11.44 -3.00
CA PRO A 128 -14.77 -11.81 -2.01
C PRO A 128 -14.22 -12.39 -0.70
N THR A 129 -13.06 -13.01 -0.72
CA THR A 129 -12.41 -13.63 0.45
C THR A 129 -11.44 -12.71 1.19
N ALA A 130 -11.15 -11.52 0.64
CA ALA A 130 -10.26 -10.57 1.29
C ALA A 130 -10.95 -9.83 2.42
N THR A 131 -10.15 -9.37 3.37
CA THR A 131 -10.60 -8.63 4.54
C THR A 131 -9.84 -7.32 4.70
N MET A 132 -10.53 -6.32 5.26
CA MET A 132 -9.94 -5.03 5.59
C MET A 132 -10.28 -4.69 7.04
N THR A 133 -9.27 -4.39 7.85
CA THR A 133 -9.47 -4.03 9.26
C THR A 133 -9.06 -2.60 9.49
N VAL A 134 -10.00 -1.82 9.98
CA VAL A 134 -9.82 -0.42 10.34
C VAL A 134 -9.64 -0.32 11.86
N HIS A 135 -8.64 0.40 12.32
CA HIS A 135 -8.41 0.68 13.74
C HIS A 135 -7.68 2.01 13.91
N PRO A 136 -7.78 2.67 15.08
CA PRO A 136 -7.03 3.90 15.35
C PRO A 136 -5.52 3.68 15.27
N VAL A 137 -4.77 4.76 15.01
CA VAL A 137 -3.30 4.75 15.08
C VAL A 137 -2.86 4.21 16.43
N ARG A 138 -1.90 3.30 16.42
CA ARG A 138 -1.34 2.66 17.60
C ARG A 138 0.14 2.94 17.70
N HIS A 139 0.62 3.05 18.93
CA HIS A 139 2.04 3.15 19.23
C HIS A 139 2.42 2.13 20.29
N SER A 140 3.58 1.52 20.15
CA SER A 140 4.19 0.70 21.20
C SER A 140 5.60 1.21 21.45
N GLY A 141 5.92 1.50 22.70
CA GLY A 141 7.23 2.03 23.09
C GLY A 141 7.14 3.09 24.18
N LEU A 142 8.29 3.67 24.52
CA LEU A 142 8.38 4.77 25.48
C LEU A 142 7.82 6.05 24.87
N ILE A 143 6.88 6.69 25.59
CA ILE A 143 6.33 7.99 25.22
C ILE A 143 7.01 9.07 26.04
N LEU A 144 7.70 9.98 25.35
CA LEU A 144 8.27 11.19 25.95
C LEU A 144 7.44 12.39 25.50
N GLY A 145 7.03 13.25 26.44
CA GLY A 145 6.20 14.41 26.12
C GLY A 145 4.78 14.03 25.71
N VAL A 146 3.99 13.50 26.65
CA VAL A 146 2.65 12.95 26.40
C VAL A 146 1.72 13.87 25.62
N PRO A 147 1.55 15.18 25.90
CA PRO A 147 0.64 16.04 25.15
C PRO A 147 1.04 16.18 23.68
N GLN A 148 2.34 16.36 23.41
CA GLN A 148 2.86 16.51 22.04
C GLN A 148 2.70 15.19 21.25
N THR A 149 2.95 14.07 21.88
CA THR A 149 2.80 12.74 21.27
C THR A 149 1.34 12.45 20.93
N MET A 150 0.41 12.75 21.84
CA MET A 150 -1.02 12.59 21.59
C MET A 150 -1.48 13.47 20.42
N HIS A 151 -1.06 14.72 20.39
CA HIS A 151 -1.38 15.63 19.27
C HIS A 151 -0.85 15.10 17.93
N CYS A 152 0.37 14.54 17.91
CA CYS A 152 0.94 13.93 16.71
C CYS A 152 0.07 12.75 16.22
N PHE A 153 -0.38 11.88 17.13
CA PHE A 153 -1.24 10.75 16.75
C PHE A 153 -2.61 11.21 16.26
N GLU A 154 -3.19 12.24 16.83
CA GLU A 154 -4.43 12.85 16.34
C GLU A 154 -4.25 13.39 14.92
N GLN A 155 -3.17 14.09 14.65
CA GLN A 155 -2.85 14.59 13.31
C GLN A 155 -2.64 13.44 12.31
N MET A 156 -1.91 12.39 12.67
CA MET A 156 -1.76 11.20 11.83
C MET A 156 -3.12 10.57 11.51
N GLN A 157 -3.96 10.41 12.53
CA GLN A 157 -5.30 9.84 12.34
C GLN A 157 -6.18 10.72 11.44
N GLN A 158 -6.11 12.03 11.58
CA GLN A 158 -6.82 12.98 10.71
C GLN A 158 -6.36 12.90 9.26
N ARG A 159 -5.05 12.78 9.01
CA ARG A 159 -4.48 12.61 7.67
C ARG A 159 -5.01 11.34 7.00
N ILE A 160 -5.00 10.21 7.73
CA ILE A 160 -5.54 8.94 7.23
C ILE A 160 -7.03 9.09 6.90
N THR A 161 -7.80 9.66 7.82
CA THR A 161 -9.26 9.84 7.67
C THR A 161 -9.58 10.72 6.47
N GLY A 162 -8.90 11.86 6.35
CA GLY A 162 -9.05 12.79 5.23
C GLY A 162 -8.70 12.15 3.89
N PHE A 163 -7.58 11.42 3.82
CA PHE A 163 -7.18 10.72 2.60
C PHE A 163 -8.22 9.70 2.17
N VAL A 164 -8.68 8.84 3.08
CA VAL A 164 -9.68 7.81 2.76
C VAL A 164 -11.00 8.44 2.32
N ALA A 165 -11.44 9.51 2.97
CA ALA A 165 -12.66 10.21 2.58
C ALA A 165 -12.53 10.86 1.19
N ALA A 166 -11.37 11.45 0.88
CA ALA A 166 -11.14 12.09 -0.42
C ALA A 166 -11.08 11.08 -1.60
N HIS A 167 -10.62 9.84 -1.33
CA HIS A 167 -10.39 8.82 -2.36
C HIS A 167 -11.41 7.67 -2.35
N SER A 168 -12.46 7.79 -1.56
CA SER A 168 -13.55 6.79 -1.51
C SER A 168 -14.91 7.47 -1.45
N GLY A 169 -15.98 6.71 -1.63
CA GLY A 169 -17.35 7.21 -1.41
C GLY A 169 -17.73 7.35 0.07
N MET A 170 -16.77 7.29 0.99
CA MET A 170 -17.01 7.32 2.43
C MET A 170 -16.81 8.74 2.98
N THR A 171 -17.68 9.17 3.89
CA THR A 171 -17.48 10.41 4.64
C THR A 171 -16.49 10.20 5.79
N GLU A 172 -15.76 11.25 6.20
CA GLU A 172 -14.88 11.21 7.37
C GLU A 172 -15.60 10.70 8.62
N LYS A 173 -16.84 11.17 8.85
CA LYS A 173 -17.67 10.74 9.99
C LYS A 173 -17.91 9.22 9.97
N ARG A 174 -18.20 8.65 8.80
CA ARG A 174 -18.43 7.21 8.66
C ARG A 174 -17.16 6.41 8.87
N TYR A 175 -16.03 6.87 8.32
CA TYR A 175 -14.74 6.25 8.53
C TYR A 175 -14.32 6.30 9.99
N THR A 176 -14.46 7.45 10.66
CA THR A 176 -14.19 7.62 12.09
C THR A 176 -15.06 6.66 12.93
N CYS A 177 -16.33 6.47 12.58
CA CYS A 177 -17.18 5.50 13.25
C CYS A 177 -16.60 4.08 13.15
N LEU A 178 -16.12 3.67 11.98
CA LEU A 178 -15.50 2.36 11.77
C LEU A 178 -14.21 2.16 12.59
N LEU A 179 -13.43 3.21 12.82
CA LEU A 179 -12.21 3.13 13.65
C LEU A 179 -12.48 2.60 15.06
N TYR A 180 -13.65 2.89 15.62
CA TYR A 180 -14.02 2.54 16.99
C TYR A 180 -15.02 1.37 17.09
N THR A 181 -15.59 0.93 15.96
CA THR A 181 -16.60 -0.16 15.92
C THR A 181 -16.08 -1.42 15.24
N SER A 182 -15.00 -1.35 14.46
CA SER A 182 -14.39 -2.54 13.86
C SER A 182 -13.67 -3.37 14.93
N PRO A 183 -13.85 -4.71 14.94
CA PRO A 183 -13.13 -5.58 15.86
C PRO A 183 -11.62 -5.48 15.60
N SER A 184 -10.84 -5.33 16.68
CA SER A 184 -9.39 -5.37 16.58
C SER A 184 -8.92 -6.79 16.27
N PRO A 185 -7.87 -6.99 15.44
CA PRO A 185 -7.28 -8.31 15.24
C PRO A 185 -6.84 -9.01 16.54
N ARG A 186 -6.62 -8.25 17.62
CA ARG A 186 -6.29 -8.78 18.95
C ARG A 186 -7.53 -9.22 19.75
N ASP A 187 -8.71 -8.74 19.40
CA ASP A 187 -9.94 -9.09 20.11
C ASP A 187 -10.48 -10.45 19.68
N SER A 188 -9.96 -11.01 18.58
CA SER A 188 -10.33 -12.34 18.06
C SER A 188 -9.51 -13.50 18.65
N THR A 189 -8.55 -13.24 19.54
CA THR A 189 -7.68 -14.27 20.14
C THR A 189 -8.04 -14.63 21.59
N SER A 190 -9.17 -14.13 22.10
CA SER A 190 -9.72 -14.52 23.40
C SER A 190 -10.93 -15.42 23.21
N SER A 191 -10.66 -16.68 22.84
CA SER A 191 -11.64 -17.81 22.94
C SER A 191 -10.85 -19.06 23.21
#